data_6374260d09bfdead9ec5cdb75dfe24aa
#
_entry.id   6374260d09bfdead9ec5cdb75dfe24aa
#
_cell.length_a   1.000
_cell.length_b   1.000
_cell.length_c   1.000
_cell.angle_alpha   90.00
_cell.angle_beta   90.00
_cell.angle_gamma   90.00
#
_symmetry.space_group_name_H-M   'P 1'
#
loop_
_entity.id
_entity.type
_entity.pdbx_description
1 polymer ?
#
loop_
_entity_poly.entity_id
_entity_poly.type
_entity_poly.pdbx_seq_one_letter_code
_entity_poly.pdbx_strand_id
1 'polypeptide(L)'
;VGTVYPRELPPKAWLSYYARWFSAVEINSTYYRIPSPYMMAALVRKVPKGFLFTVKVPKEMTHERGKFEEAVGPFLAAISPMVGAGCLASLLAQFPYSLPRGDPAESLRYLVRLREAIPAEIPVHVEFRHAFWYRPEVLDFLADHDLGFVNVDLPQLPGLPPIKTGFATTRIGYVRFHGRNAAKWWEHEDASERYDYEYSREELSEWVPVIRELAGRTKITFLFMNNCHLGKSARDAIKMMELLELPMPKGPLPGEEEELFR
;
A
#
# COMPACT_ATOMS: atom_id res chain seq x y z
N VAL A 1 -8.24 12.68 -13.75
CA VAL A 1 -9.43 12.66 -14.60
C VAL A 1 -8.98 12.67 -16.05
N GLY A 2 -9.60 11.89 -16.92
CA GLY A 2 -9.21 11.77 -18.34
C GLY A 2 -8.10 10.75 -18.64
N THR A 3 -7.40 10.22 -17.63
CA THR A 3 -6.37 9.18 -17.80
C THR A 3 -6.76 7.83 -17.21
N VAL A 4 -7.51 7.82 -16.11
CA VAL A 4 -7.99 6.60 -15.44
C VAL A 4 -9.53 6.64 -15.34
N TYR A 5 -10.07 7.79 -14.98
CA TYR A 5 -11.50 8.00 -14.84
C TYR A 5 -12.03 8.82 -16.01
N PRO A 6 -13.18 8.45 -16.61
CA PRO A 6 -13.85 9.27 -17.60
C PRO A 6 -14.02 10.71 -17.10
N ARG A 7 -13.90 11.68 -18.00
CA ARG A 7 -13.97 13.11 -17.64
C ARG A 7 -15.28 13.50 -16.97
N GLU A 8 -16.37 12.90 -17.43
CA GLU A 8 -17.72 13.14 -16.92
C GLU A 8 -18.04 12.41 -15.60
N LEU A 9 -17.15 11.49 -15.16
CA LEU A 9 -17.40 10.69 -13.97
C LEU A 9 -17.21 11.54 -12.70
N PRO A 10 -18.25 11.76 -11.90
CA PRO A 10 -18.12 12.55 -10.69
C PRO A 10 -17.24 11.85 -9.64
N PRO A 11 -16.48 12.59 -8.81
CA PRO A 11 -15.56 12.01 -7.82
C PRO A 11 -16.21 11.00 -6.87
N LYS A 12 -17.50 11.18 -6.55
CA LYS A 12 -18.25 10.24 -5.71
C LYS A 12 -18.40 8.84 -6.32
N ALA A 13 -18.24 8.69 -7.63
CA ALA A 13 -18.36 7.43 -8.36
C ALA A 13 -16.98 6.77 -8.67
N TRP A 14 -15.86 7.45 -8.41
CA TRP A 14 -14.53 6.94 -8.75
C TRP A 14 -14.23 5.57 -8.12
N LEU A 15 -14.53 5.38 -6.84
CA LEU A 15 -14.25 4.10 -6.18
C LEU A 15 -15.09 2.96 -6.77
N SER A 16 -16.38 3.20 -7.07
CA SER A 16 -17.22 2.19 -7.72
C SER A 16 -16.76 1.85 -9.14
N TYR A 17 -16.23 2.84 -9.86
CA TYR A 17 -15.60 2.62 -11.16
C TYR A 17 -14.30 1.82 -11.02
N TYR A 18 -13.42 2.22 -10.11
CA TYR A 18 -12.15 1.52 -9.79
C TYR A 18 -12.37 0.05 -9.43
N ALA A 19 -13.41 -0.23 -8.64
CA ALA A 19 -13.75 -1.58 -8.21
C ALA A 19 -14.26 -2.50 -9.34
N ARG A 20 -14.47 -2.00 -10.56
CA ARG A 20 -14.71 -2.82 -11.77
C ARG A 20 -13.43 -3.46 -12.29
N TRP A 21 -12.28 -2.86 -11.99
CA TRP A 21 -10.96 -3.22 -12.52
C TRP A 21 -10.08 -3.94 -11.49
N PHE A 22 -10.18 -3.53 -10.25
CA PHE A 22 -9.31 -3.99 -9.18
C PHE A 22 -10.13 -4.54 -8.02
N SER A 23 -9.59 -5.52 -7.33
CA SER A 23 -10.23 -6.20 -6.19
C SER A 23 -9.84 -5.62 -4.83
N ALA A 24 -8.88 -4.70 -4.79
CA ALA A 24 -8.43 -4.06 -3.55
C ALA A 24 -7.98 -2.62 -3.80
N VAL A 25 -8.05 -1.79 -2.74
CA VAL A 25 -7.49 -0.43 -2.74
C VAL A 25 -6.78 -0.14 -1.42
N GLU A 26 -5.68 0.60 -1.51
CA GLU A 26 -4.98 1.13 -0.35
C GLU A 26 -5.42 2.58 -0.09
N ILE A 27 -5.93 2.85 1.12
CA ILE A 27 -6.37 4.18 1.54
C ILE A 27 -5.20 4.88 2.24
N ASN A 28 -4.62 5.87 1.57
CA ASN A 28 -3.48 6.64 2.08
C ASN A 28 -3.88 7.98 2.72
N SER A 29 -5.09 8.49 2.47
CA SER A 29 -5.55 9.78 3.00
C SER A 29 -5.66 9.82 4.53
N THR A 30 -5.84 8.67 5.17
CA THR A 30 -5.88 8.50 6.61
C THR A 30 -4.56 8.89 7.31
N TYR A 31 -3.45 8.84 6.58
CA TYR A 31 -2.15 9.32 7.06
C TYR A 31 -2.15 10.79 7.43
N TYR A 32 -2.87 11.62 6.67
CA TYR A 32 -2.92 13.08 6.86
C TYR A 32 -4.04 13.50 7.81
N ARG A 33 -5.14 12.77 7.81
CA ARG A 33 -6.31 13.06 8.63
C ARG A 33 -7.12 11.81 8.87
N ILE A 34 -7.44 11.54 10.13
CA ILE A 34 -8.36 10.46 10.52
C ILE A 34 -9.78 10.82 10.03
N PRO A 35 -10.39 9.98 9.17
CA PRO A 35 -11.74 10.22 8.66
C PRO A 35 -12.80 9.88 9.72
N SER A 36 -14.02 10.32 9.50
CA SER A 36 -15.14 9.85 10.32
C SER A 36 -15.53 8.41 9.98
N PRO A 37 -16.11 7.64 10.92
CA PRO A 37 -16.65 6.30 10.64
C PRO A 37 -17.69 6.31 9.49
N TYR A 38 -18.48 7.38 9.36
CA TYR A 38 -19.46 7.54 8.29
C TYR A 38 -18.81 7.60 6.89
N MET A 39 -17.64 8.25 6.78
CA MET A 39 -16.89 8.27 5.51
C MET A 39 -16.39 6.87 5.16
N MET A 40 -15.86 6.13 6.11
CA MET A 40 -15.38 4.76 5.88
C MET A 40 -16.54 3.83 5.53
N ALA A 41 -17.67 3.93 6.23
CA ALA A 41 -18.89 3.19 5.87
C ALA A 41 -19.41 3.55 4.46
N ALA A 42 -19.28 4.81 4.04
CA ALA A 42 -19.65 5.21 2.69
C ALA A 42 -18.74 4.60 1.61
N LEU A 43 -17.45 4.36 1.89
CA LEU A 43 -16.55 3.64 0.99
C LEU A 43 -16.95 2.16 0.86
N VAL A 44 -17.27 1.50 1.98
CA VAL A 44 -17.73 0.10 1.98
C VAL A 44 -18.96 -0.09 1.08
N ARG A 45 -19.93 0.83 1.13
CA ARG A 45 -21.14 0.75 0.30
C ARG A 45 -20.91 0.94 -1.21
N LYS A 46 -19.72 1.42 -1.62
CA LYS A 46 -19.41 1.71 -3.03
C LYS A 46 -18.72 0.56 -3.77
N VAL A 47 -18.38 -0.51 -3.08
CA VAL A 47 -17.62 -1.62 -3.64
C VAL A 47 -18.42 -2.92 -3.58
N PRO A 48 -18.16 -3.87 -4.48
CA PRO A 48 -18.82 -5.17 -4.46
C PRO A 48 -18.36 -6.01 -3.24
N LYS A 49 -19.16 -7.02 -2.90
CA LYS A 49 -18.79 -8.02 -1.89
C LYS A 49 -17.47 -8.71 -2.30
N GLY A 50 -16.56 -8.84 -1.35
CA GLY A 50 -15.24 -9.44 -1.57
C GLY A 50 -14.15 -8.42 -1.96
N PHE A 51 -14.51 -7.15 -2.21
CA PHE A 51 -13.52 -6.09 -2.37
C PHE A 51 -12.82 -5.79 -1.04
N LEU A 52 -11.50 -5.59 -1.08
CA LEU A 52 -10.68 -5.45 0.11
C LEU A 52 -10.07 -4.05 0.22
N PHE A 53 -9.97 -3.57 1.44
CA PHE A 53 -9.28 -2.33 1.77
C PHE A 53 -8.03 -2.62 2.59
N THR A 54 -6.94 -1.95 2.26
CA THR A 54 -5.85 -1.72 3.19
C THR A 54 -5.85 -0.25 3.59
N VAL A 55 -5.51 0.05 4.83
CA VAL A 55 -5.61 1.42 5.34
C VAL A 55 -4.29 1.83 5.98
N LYS A 56 -3.70 2.92 5.49
CA LYS A 56 -2.48 3.46 6.06
C LYS A 56 -2.78 4.09 7.43
N VAL A 57 -2.01 3.75 8.44
CA VAL A 57 -2.17 4.35 9.77
C VAL A 57 -1.80 5.83 9.75
N PRO A 58 -2.36 6.66 10.66
CA PRO A 58 -2.04 8.08 10.77
C PRO A 58 -0.56 8.36 11.01
N LYS A 59 -0.09 9.53 10.60
CA LYS A 59 1.31 9.96 10.80
C LYS A 59 1.70 10.03 12.29
N GLU A 60 0.75 10.31 13.16
CA GLU A 60 0.90 10.31 14.60
C GLU A 60 1.31 8.94 15.15
N MET A 61 0.98 7.86 14.44
CA MET A 61 1.33 6.49 14.81
C MET A 61 2.64 5.99 14.17
N THR A 62 3.26 6.74 13.25
CA THR A 62 4.47 6.28 12.54
C THR A 62 5.57 7.33 12.48
N HIS A 63 5.26 8.58 12.23
CA HIS A 63 6.22 9.66 12.02
C HIS A 63 6.32 10.58 13.26
N GLU A 64 5.19 11.03 13.79
CA GLU A 64 5.11 11.98 14.92
C GLU A 64 4.96 11.30 16.29
N ARG A 65 5.15 10.05 16.40
CA ARG A 65 5.00 9.06 17.50
C ARG A 65 4.68 9.58 18.93
N GLY A 66 4.97 10.83 19.24
CA GLY A 66 4.61 11.48 20.51
C GLY A 66 3.11 11.65 20.75
N LYS A 67 2.29 11.59 19.70
CA LYS A 67 0.82 11.67 19.75
C LYS A 67 0.12 10.33 19.52
N PHE A 68 0.84 9.24 19.70
CA PHE A 68 0.35 7.88 19.42
C PHE A 68 -0.94 7.59 20.17
N GLU A 69 -0.98 7.79 21.48
CA GLU A 69 -2.14 7.47 22.33
C GLU A 69 -3.40 8.26 21.94
N GLU A 70 -3.21 9.51 21.52
CA GLU A 70 -4.31 10.38 21.09
C GLU A 70 -4.92 9.91 19.77
N ALA A 71 -4.13 9.26 18.90
CA ALA A 71 -4.54 8.85 17.55
C ALA A 71 -5.18 7.47 17.49
N VAL A 72 -4.75 6.52 18.33
CA VAL A 72 -5.18 5.11 18.27
C VAL A 72 -6.69 4.96 18.37
N GLY A 73 -7.30 5.46 19.43
CA GLY A 73 -8.74 5.32 19.67
C GLY A 73 -9.59 5.90 18.53
N PRO A 74 -9.41 7.16 18.14
CA PRO A 74 -10.11 7.76 17.01
C PRO A 74 -9.89 7.02 15.69
N PHE A 75 -8.67 6.52 15.43
CA PHE A 75 -8.38 5.77 14.21
C PHE A 75 -9.10 4.41 14.17
N LEU A 76 -9.07 3.64 15.26
CA LEU A 76 -9.79 2.38 15.35
C LEU A 76 -11.31 2.57 15.21
N ALA A 77 -11.86 3.61 15.83
CA ALA A 77 -13.25 3.99 15.63
C ALA A 77 -13.57 4.31 14.17
N ALA A 78 -12.69 5.04 13.50
CA ALA A 78 -12.87 5.40 12.08
C ALA A 78 -12.96 4.17 11.16
N ILE A 79 -12.09 3.17 11.34
CA ILE A 79 -12.03 1.98 10.49
C ILE A 79 -13.03 0.88 10.87
N SER A 80 -13.71 0.99 12.01
CA SER A 80 -14.64 -0.03 12.52
C SER A 80 -15.72 -0.48 11.51
N PRO A 81 -16.27 0.38 10.61
CA PRO A 81 -17.21 -0.06 9.59
C PRO A 81 -16.58 -1.03 8.56
N MET A 82 -15.29 -0.92 8.26
CA MET A 82 -14.59 -1.84 7.37
C MET A 82 -14.30 -3.19 8.06
N VAL A 83 -13.97 -3.14 9.35
CA VAL A 83 -13.82 -4.34 10.18
C VAL A 83 -15.14 -5.08 10.26
N GLY A 84 -16.22 -4.40 10.64
CA GLY A 84 -17.56 -4.98 10.75
C GLY A 84 -18.11 -5.56 9.44
N ALA A 85 -17.72 -4.99 8.30
CA ALA A 85 -18.07 -5.50 6.97
C ALA A 85 -17.17 -6.64 6.48
N GLY A 86 -16.11 -7.00 7.22
CA GLY A 86 -15.14 -8.02 6.83
C GLY A 86 -14.34 -7.67 5.57
N CYS A 87 -14.18 -6.39 5.27
CA CYS A 87 -13.46 -5.91 4.08
C CYS A 87 -12.15 -5.18 4.39
N LEU A 88 -11.79 -5.01 5.67
CA LEU A 88 -10.46 -4.55 6.06
C LEU A 88 -9.47 -5.71 6.00
N ALA A 89 -8.54 -5.67 5.05
CA ALA A 89 -7.55 -6.73 4.88
C ALA A 89 -6.31 -6.52 5.73
N SER A 90 -5.86 -5.27 5.89
CA SER A 90 -4.68 -4.95 6.68
C SER A 90 -4.56 -3.45 6.95
N LEU A 91 -3.81 -3.12 7.99
CA LEU A 91 -3.28 -1.78 8.21
C LEU A 91 -1.85 -1.68 7.69
N LEU A 92 -1.51 -0.55 7.09
CA LEU A 92 -0.17 -0.23 6.62
C LEU A 92 0.50 0.76 7.57
N ALA A 93 1.49 0.32 8.32
CA ALA A 93 2.36 1.15 9.15
C ALA A 93 3.66 1.47 8.39
N GLN A 94 3.67 2.53 7.60
CA GLN A 94 4.88 2.96 6.89
C GLN A 94 5.68 3.93 7.75
N PHE A 95 6.93 3.60 8.02
CA PHE A 95 7.87 4.42 8.78
C PHE A 95 8.75 5.29 7.88
N PRO A 96 9.25 6.44 8.38
CA PRO A 96 10.13 7.31 7.61
C PRO A 96 11.51 6.70 7.41
N TYR A 97 12.24 7.21 6.40
CA TYR A 97 13.64 6.85 6.15
C TYR A 97 14.54 7.09 7.39
N SER A 98 14.21 8.09 8.19
CA SER A 98 14.95 8.43 9.43
C SER A 98 14.80 7.39 10.55
N LEU A 99 13.91 6.40 10.41
CA LEU A 99 13.98 5.22 11.24
C LEU A 99 15.08 4.30 10.65
N PRO A 100 16.19 4.05 11.27
CA PRO A 100 16.50 3.81 12.67
C PRO A 100 17.37 4.89 13.35
N ARG A 101 16.93 6.13 13.40
CA ARG A 101 17.68 7.11 14.20
C ARG A 101 17.59 6.75 15.69
N GLY A 102 18.76 6.68 16.35
CA GLY A 102 18.86 6.31 17.77
C GLY A 102 19.05 4.79 17.95
N ASP A 103 18.56 4.28 19.08
CA ASP A 103 18.65 2.86 19.43
C ASP A 103 17.67 2.02 18.59
N PRO A 104 18.15 1.06 17.76
CA PRO A 104 17.27 0.15 17.02
C PRO A 104 16.33 -0.66 17.92
N ALA A 105 16.77 -1.01 19.14
CA ALA A 105 15.93 -1.74 20.09
C ALA A 105 14.72 -0.90 20.56
N GLU A 106 14.88 0.41 20.66
CA GLU A 106 13.74 1.32 20.93
C GLU A 106 12.72 1.29 19.80
N SER A 107 13.20 1.29 18.55
CA SER A 107 12.31 1.18 17.38
C SER A 107 11.56 -0.16 17.37
N LEU A 108 12.20 -1.27 17.72
CA LEU A 108 11.54 -2.56 17.81
C LEU A 108 10.51 -2.59 18.95
N ARG A 109 10.85 -2.06 20.13
CA ARG A 109 9.87 -1.91 21.24
C ARG A 109 8.67 -1.06 20.82
N TYR A 110 8.88 -0.02 20.00
CA TYR A 110 7.80 0.78 19.46
C TYR A 110 6.88 -0.03 18.53
N LEU A 111 7.41 -0.93 17.70
CA LEU A 111 6.61 -1.80 16.85
C LEU A 111 5.74 -2.77 17.67
N VAL A 112 6.27 -3.30 18.79
CA VAL A 112 5.46 -4.11 19.73
C VAL A 112 4.31 -3.28 20.28
N ARG A 113 4.59 -2.09 20.81
CA ARG A 113 3.55 -1.17 21.31
C ARG A 113 2.48 -0.86 20.24
N LEU A 114 2.90 -0.62 18.99
CA LEU A 114 1.97 -0.41 17.88
C LEU A 114 1.08 -1.64 17.66
N ARG A 115 1.68 -2.85 17.69
CA ARG A 115 0.93 -4.09 17.49
C ARG A 115 -0.07 -4.34 18.61
N GLU A 116 0.34 -4.16 19.86
CA GLU A 116 -0.48 -4.34 21.04
C GLU A 116 -1.67 -3.35 21.14
N ALA A 117 -1.51 -2.15 20.59
CA ALA A 117 -2.58 -1.15 20.56
C ALA A 117 -3.66 -1.42 19.51
N ILE A 118 -3.43 -2.35 18.59
CA ILE A 118 -4.36 -2.73 17.51
C ILE A 118 -4.95 -4.11 17.83
N PRO A 119 -6.29 -4.32 17.73
CA PRO A 119 -6.92 -5.60 17.94
C PRO A 119 -6.24 -6.73 17.15
N ALA A 120 -6.06 -7.90 17.77
CA ALA A 120 -5.28 -8.99 17.22
C ALA A 120 -5.82 -9.53 15.87
N GLU A 121 -7.12 -9.43 15.67
CA GLU A 121 -7.80 -9.83 14.43
C GLU A 121 -7.53 -8.91 13.24
N ILE A 122 -6.97 -7.71 13.46
CA ILE A 122 -6.62 -6.76 12.40
C ILE A 122 -5.15 -6.93 12.02
N PRO A 123 -4.83 -7.44 10.83
CA PRO A 123 -3.46 -7.57 10.36
C PRO A 123 -2.76 -6.21 10.24
N VAL A 124 -1.49 -6.15 10.62
CA VAL A 124 -0.65 -4.95 10.51
C VAL A 124 0.58 -5.28 9.69
N HIS A 125 0.85 -4.49 8.66
CA HIS A 125 2.05 -4.59 7.84
C HIS A 125 2.94 -3.38 8.03
N VAL A 126 4.25 -3.63 8.20
CA VAL A 126 5.27 -2.61 8.43
C VAL A 126 6.06 -2.39 7.15
N GLU A 127 6.09 -1.13 6.70
CA GLU A 127 6.95 -0.70 5.61
C GLU A 127 8.13 0.11 6.14
N PHE A 128 9.32 -0.38 5.88
CA PHE A 128 10.56 0.33 6.16
C PHE A 128 11.09 1.03 4.91
N ARG A 129 11.68 2.21 5.11
CA ARG A 129 12.26 3.04 4.05
C ARG A 129 13.79 3.09 4.10
N HIS A 130 14.42 2.33 5.00
CA HIS A 130 15.87 2.27 5.16
C HIS A 130 16.37 0.83 5.10
N ALA A 131 17.46 0.57 4.36
CA ALA A 131 18.07 -0.76 4.16
C ALA A 131 18.46 -1.45 5.46
N PHE A 132 18.74 -0.70 6.52
CA PHE A 132 19.07 -1.23 7.84
C PHE A 132 18.09 -2.30 8.34
N TRP A 133 16.81 -2.21 7.98
CA TRP A 133 15.76 -3.10 8.47
C TRP A 133 15.60 -4.38 7.64
N TYR A 134 16.34 -4.52 6.54
CA TYR A 134 16.24 -5.67 5.63
C TYR A 134 17.25 -6.75 6.04
N ARG A 135 17.03 -7.37 7.20
CA ARG A 135 17.90 -8.36 7.82
C ARG A 135 17.07 -9.51 8.40
N PRO A 136 17.62 -10.76 8.43
CA PRO A 136 16.90 -11.92 8.95
C PRO A 136 16.34 -11.71 10.36
N GLU A 137 17.11 -11.11 11.27
CA GLU A 137 16.71 -10.89 12.67
C GLU A 137 15.48 -9.98 12.78
N VAL A 138 15.30 -9.04 11.84
CA VAL A 138 14.12 -8.18 11.79
C VAL A 138 12.92 -8.94 11.24
N LEU A 139 13.12 -9.81 10.25
CA LEU A 139 12.05 -10.64 9.72
C LEU A 139 11.54 -11.63 10.77
N ASP A 140 12.44 -12.27 11.50
CA ASP A 140 12.09 -13.16 12.61
C ASP A 140 11.34 -12.40 13.71
N PHE A 141 11.83 -11.22 14.11
CA PHE A 141 11.15 -10.36 15.06
C PHE A 141 9.72 -9.99 14.61
N LEU A 142 9.53 -9.61 13.34
CA LEU A 142 8.20 -9.28 12.83
C LEU A 142 7.26 -10.49 12.85
N ALA A 143 7.77 -11.66 12.47
CA ALA A 143 7.00 -12.91 12.50
C ALA A 143 6.58 -13.28 13.94
N ASP A 144 7.48 -13.18 14.90
CA ASP A 144 7.22 -13.48 16.33
C ASP A 144 6.15 -12.54 16.94
N HIS A 145 6.00 -11.34 16.37
CA HIS A 145 5.04 -10.34 16.87
C HIS A 145 3.81 -10.18 15.95
N ASP A 146 3.54 -11.12 15.06
CA ASP A 146 2.42 -11.06 14.10
C ASP A 146 2.35 -9.72 13.32
N LEU A 147 3.51 -9.23 12.89
CA LEU A 147 3.67 -8.06 12.03
C LEU A 147 4.08 -8.50 10.62
N GLY A 148 3.29 -8.09 9.63
CA GLY A 148 3.59 -8.35 8.22
C GLY A 148 4.71 -7.45 7.70
N PHE A 149 5.56 -7.98 6.81
CA PHE A 149 6.58 -7.21 6.11
C PHE A 149 6.05 -6.68 4.79
N VAL A 150 6.32 -5.40 4.48
CA VAL A 150 6.02 -4.80 3.17
C VAL A 150 7.27 -4.78 2.31
N ASN A 151 7.23 -5.52 1.22
CA ASN A 151 8.25 -5.45 0.17
C ASN A 151 8.06 -4.20 -0.66
N VAL A 152 9.14 -3.57 -1.09
CA VAL A 152 9.06 -2.31 -1.84
C VAL A 152 9.86 -2.37 -3.13
N ASP A 153 9.37 -1.67 -4.17
CA ASP A 153 10.15 -1.28 -5.33
C ASP A 153 10.32 0.24 -5.33
N LEU A 154 11.57 0.68 -5.39
CA LEU A 154 11.95 2.09 -5.34
C LEU A 154 13.35 2.27 -5.97
N PRO A 155 13.85 3.51 -6.18
CA PRO A 155 15.18 3.72 -6.75
C PRO A 155 16.26 3.02 -5.93
N GLN A 156 17.26 2.47 -6.61
CA GLN A 156 18.41 1.85 -5.94
C GLN A 156 19.47 2.89 -5.60
N LEU A 157 19.22 3.64 -4.53
CA LEU A 157 20.12 4.67 -3.99
C LEU A 157 20.71 4.22 -2.65
N PRO A 158 21.90 4.73 -2.26
CA PRO A 158 22.51 4.38 -0.97
C PRO A 158 21.57 4.58 0.22
N GLY A 159 21.48 3.57 1.08
CA GLY A 159 20.64 3.57 2.28
C GLY A 159 19.16 3.23 2.04
N LEU A 160 18.69 3.20 0.79
CA LEU A 160 17.34 2.72 0.48
C LEU A 160 17.26 1.19 0.50
N PRO A 161 16.06 0.64 0.74
CA PRO A 161 15.80 -0.80 0.70
C PRO A 161 16.23 -1.47 -0.60
N PRO A 162 16.68 -2.74 -0.55
CA PRO A 162 16.81 -3.56 -1.75
C PRO A 162 15.43 -3.85 -2.33
N ILE A 163 15.35 -4.01 -3.65
CA ILE A 163 14.13 -4.43 -4.35
C ILE A 163 14.08 -5.95 -4.53
N LYS A 164 12.90 -6.46 -4.91
CA LYS A 164 12.68 -7.89 -5.23
C LYS A 164 12.98 -8.84 -4.05
N THR A 165 12.70 -8.41 -2.83
CA THR A 165 13.01 -9.18 -1.63
C THR A 165 12.07 -10.36 -1.40
N GLY A 166 10.79 -10.24 -1.72
CA GLY A 166 9.82 -11.34 -1.61
C GLY A 166 9.61 -11.89 -0.20
N PHE A 167 9.79 -11.09 0.84
CA PHE A 167 9.63 -11.52 2.23
C PHE A 167 8.17 -11.65 2.64
N ALA A 168 7.86 -12.67 3.45
CA ALA A 168 6.56 -12.85 4.10
C ALA A 168 6.79 -13.25 5.56
N THR A 169 6.34 -12.44 6.49
CA THR A 169 6.39 -12.69 7.94
C THR A 169 5.01 -13.06 8.50
N THR A 170 3.96 -12.94 7.69
CA THR A 170 2.58 -13.36 8.00
C THR A 170 1.98 -14.11 6.81
N ARG A 171 0.70 -14.49 6.92
CA ARG A 171 -0.04 -15.16 5.83
C ARG A 171 -0.49 -14.21 4.71
N ILE A 172 -0.14 -12.93 4.79
CA ILE A 172 -0.45 -11.91 3.78
C ILE A 172 0.85 -11.42 3.18
N GLY A 173 0.99 -11.54 1.86
CA GLY A 173 2.05 -10.91 1.11
C GLY A 173 1.69 -9.46 0.78
N TYR A 174 2.67 -8.56 0.82
CA TYR A 174 2.45 -7.15 0.55
C TYR A 174 3.61 -6.58 -0.23
N VAL A 175 3.33 -6.01 -1.41
CA VAL A 175 4.33 -5.36 -2.26
C VAL A 175 3.84 -3.97 -2.66
N ARG A 176 4.70 -2.97 -2.53
CA ARG A 176 4.42 -1.59 -2.95
C ARG A 176 5.44 -1.10 -3.97
N PHE A 177 4.95 -0.68 -5.11
CA PHE A 177 5.74 -0.14 -6.22
C PHE A 177 5.71 1.39 -6.16
N HIS A 178 6.82 2.02 -5.74
CA HIS A 178 6.89 3.47 -5.55
C HIS A 178 7.39 4.25 -6.76
N GLY A 179 7.85 3.54 -7.80
CA GLY A 179 8.59 4.14 -8.91
C GLY A 179 10.09 4.21 -8.63
N ARG A 180 10.88 4.19 -9.70
CA ARG A 180 12.36 4.21 -9.64
C ARG A 180 12.94 5.58 -10.05
N ASN A 181 12.24 6.68 -9.75
CA ASN A 181 12.69 8.03 -10.09
C ASN A 181 13.84 8.48 -9.18
N ALA A 182 15.08 8.05 -9.50
CA ALA A 182 16.26 8.34 -8.71
C ALA A 182 16.58 9.84 -8.68
N ALA A 183 16.37 10.55 -9.79
CA ALA A 183 16.70 11.97 -9.91
C ALA A 183 15.86 12.85 -8.95
N LYS A 184 14.60 12.46 -8.72
CA LYS A 184 13.67 13.22 -7.90
C LYS A 184 13.45 12.60 -6.50
N TRP A 185 14.19 11.57 -6.13
CA TRP A 185 13.94 10.88 -4.86
C TRP A 185 14.27 11.73 -3.65
N TRP A 186 15.42 12.41 -3.69
CA TRP A 186 15.86 13.30 -2.61
C TRP A 186 15.67 14.78 -2.94
N GLU A 187 15.85 15.15 -4.21
CA GLU A 187 15.81 16.53 -4.71
C GLU A 187 14.53 16.75 -5.53
N HIS A 188 13.51 17.33 -4.93
CA HIS A 188 12.22 17.60 -5.54
C HIS A 188 11.62 18.88 -4.96
N GLU A 189 10.83 19.59 -5.75
CA GLU A 189 10.05 20.75 -5.30
C GLU A 189 8.75 20.31 -4.61
N ASP A 190 8.07 19.30 -5.17
CA ASP A 190 6.90 18.65 -4.59
C ASP A 190 7.17 17.17 -4.31
N ALA A 191 6.73 16.70 -3.14
CA ALA A 191 6.96 15.31 -2.72
C ALA A 191 6.34 14.27 -3.68
N SER A 192 5.36 14.67 -4.50
CA SER A 192 4.75 13.79 -5.51
C SER A 192 5.66 13.48 -6.70
N GLU A 193 6.69 14.32 -6.96
CA GLU A 193 7.64 14.12 -8.07
C GLU A 193 8.44 12.81 -7.94
N ARG A 194 8.69 12.32 -6.70
CA ARG A 194 9.33 11.01 -6.46
C ARG A 194 8.55 9.87 -7.09
N TYR A 195 7.23 10.00 -7.15
CA TYR A 195 6.28 8.98 -7.61
C TYR A 195 5.90 9.19 -9.07
N ASP A 196 6.49 10.18 -9.74
CA ASP A 196 6.34 10.40 -11.18
C ASP A 196 7.26 9.45 -11.94
N TYR A 197 6.80 8.21 -12.05
CA TYR A 197 7.49 7.12 -12.73
C TYR A 197 6.49 6.20 -13.41
N GLU A 198 6.81 5.71 -14.58
CA GLU A 198 6.06 4.67 -15.26
C GLU A 198 6.99 3.48 -15.48
N TYR A 199 6.60 2.33 -14.97
CA TYR A 199 7.38 1.12 -15.10
C TYR A 199 7.36 0.59 -16.54
N SER A 200 8.50 0.16 -17.04
CA SER A 200 8.55 -0.63 -18.25
C SER A 200 8.03 -2.05 -18.00
N ARG A 201 7.69 -2.76 -19.07
CA ARG A 201 7.25 -4.15 -18.97
C ARG A 201 8.36 -5.06 -18.46
N GLU A 202 9.60 -4.77 -18.84
CA GLU A 202 10.82 -5.47 -18.42
C GLU A 202 11.03 -5.32 -16.91
N GLU A 203 10.95 -4.11 -16.37
CA GLU A 203 11.08 -3.84 -14.94
C GLU A 203 10.01 -4.56 -14.11
N LEU A 204 8.77 -4.57 -14.58
CA LEU A 204 7.70 -5.31 -13.90
C LEU A 204 7.90 -6.83 -14.03
N SER A 205 8.41 -7.31 -15.15
CA SER A 205 8.66 -8.74 -15.37
C SER A 205 9.70 -9.32 -14.41
N GLU A 206 10.67 -8.49 -13.94
CA GLU A 206 11.64 -8.89 -12.93
C GLU A 206 10.99 -9.33 -11.60
N TRP A 207 9.80 -8.79 -11.31
CA TRP A 207 9.05 -9.11 -10.09
C TRP A 207 8.19 -10.37 -10.20
N VAL A 208 7.87 -10.83 -11.42
CA VAL A 208 6.95 -11.97 -11.61
C VAL A 208 7.38 -13.22 -10.86
N PRO A 209 8.64 -13.70 -10.94
CA PRO A 209 9.06 -14.87 -10.19
C PRO A 209 8.99 -14.67 -8.69
N VAL A 210 9.35 -13.48 -8.19
CA VAL A 210 9.30 -13.12 -6.76
C VAL A 210 7.87 -13.11 -6.25
N ILE A 211 6.94 -12.51 -7.03
CA ILE A 211 5.52 -12.45 -6.66
C ILE A 211 4.90 -13.84 -6.67
N ARG A 212 5.20 -14.68 -7.66
CA ARG A 212 4.70 -16.07 -7.72
C ARG A 212 5.18 -16.90 -6.54
N GLU A 213 6.46 -16.77 -6.15
CA GLU A 213 7.00 -17.42 -4.96
C GLU A 213 6.33 -16.91 -3.69
N LEU A 214 6.18 -15.58 -3.54
CA LEU A 214 5.51 -14.96 -2.41
C LEU A 214 4.05 -15.45 -2.30
N ALA A 215 3.32 -15.47 -3.40
CA ALA A 215 1.94 -15.95 -3.47
C ALA A 215 1.81 -17.44 -3.11
N GLY A 216 2.80 -18.26 -3.43
CA GLY A 216 2.84 -19.67 -3.03
C GLY A 216 2.99 -19.89 -1.52
N ARG A 217 3.47 -18.89 -0.77
CA ARG A 217 3.68 -18.95 0.69
C ARG A 217 2.63 -18.17 1.50
N THR A 218 1.75 -17.43 0.84
CA THR A 218 0.75 -16.58 1.49
C THR A 218 -0.67 -16.97 1.08
N LYS A 219 -1.67 -16.62 1.90
CA LYS A 219 -3.08 -16.82 1.54
C LYS A 219 -3.59 -15.81 0.52
N ILE A 220 -3.04 -14.60 0.57
CA ILE A 220 -3.35 -13.49 -0.33
C ILE A 220 -2.09 -12.63 -0.45
N THR A 221 -1.83 -12.11 -1.65
CA THR A 221 -0.74 -11.18 -1.90
C THR A 221 -1.28 -9.90 -2.50
N PHE A 222 -1.05 -8.78 -1.84
CA PHE A 222 -1.39 -7.45 -2.32
C PHE A 222 -0.24 -6.83 -3.09
N LEU A 223 -0.56 -6.30 -4.27
CA LEU A 223 0.36 -5.54 -5.12
C LEU A 223 -0.22 -4.14 -5.30
N PHE A 224 0.40 -3.13 -4.71
CA PHE A 224 -0.07 -1.75 -4.82
C PHE A 224 0.92 -0.88 -5.58
N MET A 225 0.43 -0.31 -6.68
CA MET A 225 1.17 0.69 -7.44
C MET A 225 1.00 2.06 -6.79
N ASN A 226 2.06 2.59 -6.20
CA ASN A 226 2.06 3.86 -5.47
C ASN A 226 2.68 5.02 -6.28
N ASN A 227 3.01 4.79 -7.54
CA ASN A 227 3.49 5.78 -8.51
C ASN A 227 2.31 6.54 -9.15
N CYS A 228 1.54 7.27 -8.31
CA CYS A 228 0.19 7.74 -8.66
C CYS A 228 0.15 8.96 -9.61
N HIS A 229 1.31 9.51 -10.02
CA HIS A 229 1.34 10.70 -10.86
C HIS A 229 0.66 10.45 -12.23
N LEU A 230 -0.31 11.29 -12.57
CA LEU A 230 -1.07 11.24 -13.84
C LEU A 230 -1.66 9.86 -14.22
N GLY A 231 -2.03 9.04 -13.21
CA GLY A 231 -2.68 7.75 -13.46
C GLY A 231 -1.75 6.61 -13.92
N LYS A 232 -0.43 6.81 -13.87
CA LYS A 232 0.58 5.80 -14.22
C LYS A 232 0.40 4.50 -13.43
N SER A 233 0.06 4.61 -12.15
CA SER A 233 -0.19 3.46 -11.28
C SER A 233 -1.26 2.50 -11.80
N ALA A 234 -2.35 3.00 -12.40
CA ALA A 234 -3.40 2.14 -12.93
C ALA A 234 -2.92 1.36 -14.18
N ARG A 235 -2.16 2.03 -15.08
CA ARG A 235 -1.58 1.37 -16.25
C ARG A 235 -0.57 0.30 -15.84
N ASP A 236 0.29 0.62 -14.86
CA ASP A 236 1.29 -0.33 -14.38
C ASP A 236 0.65 -1.51 -13.63
N ALA A 237 -0.46 -1.28 -12.90
CA ALA A 237 -1.23 -2.37 -12.30
C ALA A 237 -1.80 -3.33 -13.36
N ILE A 238 -2.31 -2.80 -14.47
CA ILE A 238 -2.80 -3.60 -15.60
C ILE A 238 -1.67 -4.38 -16.26
N LYS A 239 -0.52 -3.75 -16.55
CA LYS A 239 0.67 -4.44 -17.08
C LYS A 239 1.10 -5.59 -16.15
N MET A 240 1.09 -5.37 -14.83
CA MET A 240 1.43 -6.41 -13.86
C MET A 240 0.39 -7.54 -13.85
N MET A 241 -0.90 -7.24 -13.95
CA MET A 241 -1.95 -8.26 -14.05
C MET A 241 -1.76 -9.15 -15.30
N GLU A 242 -1.42 -8.55 -16.44
CA GLU A 242 -1.10 -9.29 -17.66
C GLU A 242 0.12 -10.20 -17.48
N LEU A 243 1.22 -9.67 -16.92
CA LEU A 243 2.45 -10.43 -16.69
C LEU A 243 2.26 -11.61 -15.73
N LEU A 244 1.35 -11.47 -14.78
CA LEU A 244 0.98 -12.52 -13.82
C LEU A 244 -0.11 -13.45 -14.36
N GLU A 245 -0.63 -13.20 -15.57
CA GLU A 245 -1.71 -13.98 -16.19
C GLU A 245 -3.00 -14.00 -15.34
N LEU A 246 -3.27 -12.88 -14.65
CA LEU A 246 -4.47 -12.73 -13.84
C LEU A 246 -5.69 -12.48 -14.73
N PRO A 247 -6.90 -12.87 -14.27
CA PRO A 247 -8.12 -12.56 -14.99
C PRO A 247 -8.26 -11.06 -15.24
N MET A 248 -8.34 -10.69 -16.52
CA MET A 248 -8.56 -9.30 -16.90
C MET A 248 -10.04 -8.94 -16.83
N PRO A 249 -10.39 -7.74 -16.35
CA PRO A 249 -11.77 -7.24 -16.38
C PRO A 249 -12.29 -7.17 -17.82
N LYS A 250 -13.61 -7.37 -17.99
CA LYS A 250 -14.26 -7.20 -19.29
C LYS A 250 -14.59 -5.71 -19.51
N GLY A 251 -14.22 -5.18 -20.67
CA GLY A 251 -14.50 -3.81 -21.09
C GLY A 251 -13.24 -3.01 -21.42
N PRO A 252 -13.36 -1.76 -21.89
CA PRO A 252 -12.22 -0.90 -22.19
C PRO A 252 -11.41 -0.63 -20.93
N LEU A 253 -10.10 -0.60 -21.06
CA LEU A 253 -9.19 -0.32 -19.95
C LEU A 253 -9.35 1.10 -19.43
N PRO A 254 -9.00 1.40 -18.17
CA PRO A 254 -9.03 2.77 -17.66
C PRO A 254 -8.25 3.72 -18.58
N GLY A 255 -8.93 4.75 -19.09
CA GLY A 255 -8.36 5.71 -20.03
C GLY A 255 -8.62 5.43 -21.51
N GLU A 256 -9.02 4.22 -21.91
CA GLU A 256 -9.33 3.86 -23.32
C GLU A 256 -10.79 4.18 -23.72
N GLU A 257 -11.66 4.45 -22.76
CA GLU A 257 -13.09 4.75 -23.05
C GLU A 257 -13.29 5.99 -23.95
N GLU A 258 -12.32 6.91 -24.00
CA GLU A 258 -12.40 8.09 -24.86
C GLU A 258 -12.10 7.79 -26.35
N GLU A 259 -11.40 6.71 -26.68
CA GLU A 259 -11.11 6.33 -28.07
C GLU A 259 -12.28 5.61 -28.75
N LEU A 260 -13.19 5.01 -27.97
CA LEU A 260 -14.33 4.26 -28.50
C LEU A 260 -15.50 5.19 -28.94
N PHE A 261 -15.47 6.47 -28.59
CA PHE A 261 -16.50 7.47 -28.93
C PHE A 261 -15.98 8.60 -29.85
N ARG A 262 -14.80 8.41 -30.45
CA ARG A 262 -14.29 9.24 -31.56
C ARG A 262 -14.43 8.51 -32.88
#